data_869e6f2c4bbd43f66eafd4a397b776c7
#
_entry.id   869e6f2c4bbd43f66eafd4a397b776c7
#
_cell.length_a   1.000
_cell.length_b   1.000
_cell.length_c   1.000
_cell.angle_alpha   90.00
_cell.angle_beta   90.00
_cell.angle_gamma   90.00
#
_symmetry.space_group_name_H-M   'P 1'
#
loop_
_entity.id
_entity.type
_entity.pdbx_description
1 polymer ?
#
loop_
_entity_poly.entity_id
_entity_poly.type
_entity_poly.pdbx_seq_one_letter_code
_entity_poly.pdbx_strand_id
1 'polypeptide(L)'
;MNVETTEINGFLIDKFNQYNLEEGKTQGTCPLCSSNRKVSNRKTKCASYDWERGLGTCHNCDTTFQLHTYQRKGSSEKVYVRPTSEEFTEVNSKAEEWFSSRGISKETLSDLRVGEGKEWMPQTSQLENTIKFNYYMGDQLINVKYRDGRKNFKLFKGAEKIFYNINSIIGYDSCVIVEGEMDVLALHEAGIKNVISVPNGATLNSNNLDYLDNCIDYFDDKTKIILAVDADEAGQALRQEFIRRLGAEVCYLVDFNGCKDANEYLLESGAEKLRKVINSSTQVPLEGVSTLKDVEEELKDFVVNGFKPGYQIGIDNFDKIFSTYTSQFITVTGIPSSGKSDFVDQMVVGYNKNYQWKTAFASPENHPVYLHAHKLMRKVWGGMPKSSDIDGDKWTQVSDHVNDNFFFIDMDKYNLDSVLRKGAELVKRKGIKCLVIDPFNKVRMADSSGDVNVYTLEYLSKIEVFAKK
;
A
#
# COMPACT_ATOMS: atom_id res chain seq x y z
N MET A 1 -24.67 20.62 35.30
CA MET A 1 -23.99 19.31 35.38
C MET A 1 -23.86 18.84 33.99
N ASN A 2 -22.64 18.66 33.49
CA ASN A 2 -22.43 18.05 32.19
C ASN A 2 -22.76 16.56 32.34
N VAL A 3 -23.89 16.15 31.77
CA VAL A 3 -24.29 14.75 31.72
C VAL A 3 -23.42 14.11 30.66
N GLU A 4 -22.56 13.17 31.05
CA GLU A 4 -21.82 12.38 30.10
C GLU A 4 -22.79 11.47 29.33
N THR A 5 -22.94 11.71 28.02
CA THR A 5 -23.72 10.88 27.12
C THR A 5 -22.83 9.83 26.48
N THR A 6 -23.34 8.62 26.24
CA THR A 6 -22.70 7.59 25.43
C THR A 6 -23.59 7.27 24.24
N GLU A 7 -22.99 6.99 23.09
CA GLU A 7 -23.71 6.56 21.90
C GLU A 7 -23.79 5.04 21.88
N ILE A 8 -25.01 4.50 21.80
CA ILE A 8 -25.28 3.07 21.71
C ILE A 8 -26.13 2.82 20.46
N ASN A 9 -25.60 2.12 19.47
CA ASN A 9 -26.26 1.84 18.17
C ASN A 9 -26.87 3.09 17.51
N GLY A 10 -26.15 4.20 17.54
CA GLY A 10 -26.58 5.47 16.95
C GLY A 10 -27.53 6.32 17.83
N PHE A 11 -27.80 5.89 19.06
CA PHE A 11 -28.58 6.66 20.02
C PHE A 11 -27.68 7.22 21.11
N LEU A 12 -27.77 8.56 21.36
CA LEU A 12 -27.15 9.19 22.48
C LEU A 12 -27.94 8.81 23.74
N ILE A 13 -27.29 8.15 24.69
CA ILE A 13 -27.88 7.67 25.93
C ILE A 13 -27.14 8.31 27.11
N ASP A 14 -27.86 8.82 28.07
CA ASP A 14 -27.27 9.25 29.33
C ASP A 14 -26.59 8.05 30.01
N LYS A 15 -25.26 8.13 30.11
CA LYS A 15 -24.36 7.02 30.46
C LYS A 15 -24.72 6.35 31.79
N PHE A 16 -25.26 7.09 32.75
CA PHE A 16 -25.43 6.58 34.09
C PHE A 16 -26.87 6.65 34.65
N ASN A 17 -27.76 7.43 34.07
CA ASN A 17 -29.06 7.70 34.66
C ASN A 17 -30.26 7.17 33.91
N GLN A 18 -30.22 7.06 32.57
CA GLN A 18 -31.40 6.78 31.77
C GLN A 18 -31.85 5.31 31.80
N TYR A 19 -30.95 4.37 32.06
CA TYR A 19 -31.24 2.92 32.08
C TYR A 19 -30.65 2.21 33.30
N ASN A 20 -30.36 2.90 34.39
CA ASN A 20 -29.64 2.39 35.56
C ASN A 20 -28.24 1.83 35.17
N LEU A 21 -27.57 2.47 34.23
CA LEU A 21 -26.19 2.17 33.86
C LEU A 21 -25.29 2.85 34.90
N GLU A 22 -25.02 2.19 36.01
CA GLU A 22 -24.07 2.68 37.00
C GLU A 22 -22.71 2.07 36.76
N GLU A 23 -21.69 2.91 36.67
CA GLU A 23 -20.29 2.46 36.47
C GLU A 23 -19.88 1.52 37.62
N GLY A 24 -19.21 0.40 37.21
CA GLY A 24 -18.79 -0.65 38.15
C GLY A 24 -19.85 -1.70 38.48
N LYS A 25 -21.12 -1.53 38.09
CA LYS A 25 -22.12 -2.60 38.23
C LYS A 25 -22.04 -3.58 37.03
N THR A 26 -22.03 -4.86 37.33
CA THR A 26 -21.94 -5.91 36.33
C THR A 26 -23.29 -6.29 35.72
N GLN A 27 -24.41 -5.80 36.24
CA GLN A 27 -25.76 -6.09 35.74
C GLN A 27 -26.69 -4.87 35.82
N GLY A 28 -27.50 -4.69 34.78
CA GLY A 28 -28.50 -3.61 34.71
C GLY A 28 -29.58 -3.84 33.66
N THR A 29 -30.33 -2.78 33.37
CA THR A 29 -31.37 -2.80 32.33
C THR A 29 -30.75 -2.62 30.96
N CYS A 30 -31.29 -3.24 29.93
CA CYS A 30 -30.82 -3.04 28.55
C CYS A 30 -31.26 -1.67 28.02
N PRO A 31 -30.36 -0.83 27.52
CA PRO A 31 -30.72 0.45 26.95
C PRO A 31 -31.56 0.35 25.67
N LEU A 32 -31.48 -0.79 24.98
CA LEU A 32 -32.15 -0.99 23.68
C LEU A 32 -33.57 -1.56 23.82
N CYS A 33 -33.79 -2.51 24.75
CA CYS A 33 -35.09 -3.16 24.85
C CYS A 33 -35.91 -2.84 26.09
N SER A 34 -35.33 -2.28 27.17
CA SER A 34 -36.05 -2.09 28.41
C SER A 34 -37.17 -1.06 28.31
N SER A 35 -37.02 0.00 27.52
CA SER A 35 -38.04 1.02 27.24
C SER A 35 -39.26 0.46 26.52
N ASN A 36 -39.08 -0.55 25.70
CA ASN A 36 -40.10 -1.19 24.84
C ASN A 36 -40.86 -2.33 25.55
N ARG A 37 -40.53 -2.63 26.78
CA ARG A 37 -41.18 -3.68 27.57
C ARG A 37 -42.45 -3.19 28.24
N LYS A 38 -43.28 -4.16 28.69
CA LYS A 38 -44.42 -3.86 29.61
C LYS A 38 -43.90 -3.09 30.81
N VAL A 39 -44.68 -2.12 31.28
CA VAL A 39 -44.30 -1.19 32.33
C VAL A 39 -43.74 -1.90 33.57
N SER A 40 -44.33 -3.06 33.95
CA SER A 40 -43.89 -3.88 35.08
C SER A 40 -42.44 -4.44 34.89
N ASN A 41 -41.98 -4.60 33.66
CA ASN A 41 -40.71 -5.26 33.33
C ASN A 41 -39.61 -4.31 32.88
N ARG A 42 -39.88 -3.00 32.82
CA ARG A 42 -38.90 -1.98 32.35
C ARG A 42 -37.68 -1.86 33.26
N LYS A 43 -37.83 -2.18 34.55
CA LYS A 43 -36.74 -2.11 35.54
C LYS A 43 -36.04 -3.46 35.77
N THR A 44 -36.41 -4.52 35.01
CA THR A 44 -35.80 -5.84 35.16
C THR A 44 -34.37 -5.81 34.61
N LYS A 45 -33.42 -6.20 35.43
CA LYS A 45 -32.01 -6.31 35.04
C LYS A 45 -31.85 -7.48 34.08
N CYS A 46 -31.64 -7.19 32.80
CA CYS A 46 -31.57 -8.18 31.72
C CYS A 46 -30.28 -8.09 30.93
N ALA A 47 -29.40 -7.18 31.31
CA ALA A 47 -28.11 -7.02 30.63
C ALA A 47 -26.97 -7.15 31.64
N SER A 48 -25.90 -7.79 31.21
CA SER A 48 -24.60 -7.85 31.87
C SER A 48 -23.68 -6.78 31.26
N TYR A 49 -22.86 -6.14 32.10
CA TYR A 49 -21.93 -5.08 31.70
C TYR A 49 -20.50 -5.49 32.03
N ASP A 50 -19.63 -5.32 31.06
CA ASP A 50 -18.20 -5.41 31.20
C ASP A 50 -17.60 -4.01 30.96
N TRP A 51 -17.32 -3.32 32.03
CA TRP A 51 -16.84 -1.94 31.99
C TRP A 51 -15.38 -1.83 31.52
N GLU A 52 -14.59 -2.86 31.75
CA GLU A 52 -13.19 -2.90 31.28
C GLU A 52 -13.15 -2.96 29.77
N ARG A 53 -14.06 -3.73 29.17
CA ARG A 53 -14.19 -3.87 27.71
C ARG A 53 -15.15 -2.85 27.09
N GLY A 54 -15.88 -2.10 27.90
CA GLY A 54 -16.88 -1.17 27.44
C GLY A 54 -18.06 -1.82 26.70
N LEU A 55 -18.40 -3.07 27.03
CA LEU A 55 -19.42 -3.86 26.35
C LEU A 55 -20.55 -4.25 27.32
N GLY A 56 -21.78 -4.14 26.85
CA GLY A 56 -22.96 -4.70 27.51
C GLY A 56 -23.62 -5.76 26.65
N THR A 57 -24.09 -6.86 27.23
CA THR A 57 -24.84 -7.91 26.53
C THR A 57 -26.20 -8.11 27.20
N CYS A 58 -27.27 -8.01 26.41
CA CYS A 58 -28.62 -8.24 26.91
C CYS A 58 -29.08 -9.66 26.65
N HIS A 59 -29.42 -10.39 27.71
CA HIS A 59 -29.92 -11.76 27.62
C HIS A 59 -31.41 -11.85 27.22
N ASN A 60 -32.12 -10.73 27.09
CA ASN A 60 -33.52 -10.73 26.66
C ASN A 60 -33.72 -10.41 25.18
N CYS A 61 -32.92 -9.51 24.60
CA CYS A 61 -32.97 -9.21 23.17
C CYS A 61 -31.75 -9.73 22.40
N ASP A 62 -30.87 -10.43 23.10
CA ASP A 62 -29.65 -11.06 22.57
C ASP A 62 -28.74 -10.10 21.80
N THR A 63 -28.68 -8.84 22.26
CA THR A 63 -27.95 -7.77 21.60
C THR A 63 -26.77 -7.31 22.46
N THR A 64 -25.61 -7.17 21.85
CA THR A 64 -24.43 -6.56 22.44
C THR A 64 -24.39 -5.06 22.08
N PHE A 65 -24.05 -4.20 23.03
CA PHE A 65 -23.97 -2.75 22.85
C PHE A 65 -22.75 -2.17 23.57
N GLN A 66 -22.28 -1.00 23.14
CA GLN A 66 -21.15 -0.31 23.75
C GLN A 66 -21.58 0.51 24.96
N LEU A 67 -20.83 0.39 26.07
CA LEU A 67 -21.03 1.18 27.29
C LEU A 67 -20.28 2.53 27.26
N HIS A 68 -19.19 2.61 26.50
CA HIS A 68 -18.45 3.83 26.23
C HIS A 68 -17.84 3.75 24.83
N THR A 69 -17.66 4.90 24.20
CA THR A 69 -16.90 4.97 22.94
C THR A 69 -15.49 4.48 23.21
N TYR A 70 -15.09 3.45 22.50
CA TYR A 70 -13.68 3.08 22.44
C TYR A 70 -12.95 4.30 21.89
N GLN A 71 -12.25 5.04 22.75
CA GLN A 71 -11.21 5.92 22.23
C GLN A 71 -10.21 4.97 21.57
N ARG A 72 -10.22 4.91 20.23
CA ARG A 72 -9.07 4.42 19.51
C ARG A 72 -7.87 5.10 20.17
N LYS A 73 -7.00 4.37 20.84
CA LYS A 73 -5.59 4.74 20.88
C LYS A 73 -5.29 4.93 19.42
N GLY A 74 -5.08 6.19 19.02
CA GLY A 74 -5.01 6.58 17.63
C GLY A 74 -4.22 5.51 16.89
N SER A 75 -4.61 5.16 15.69
CA SER A 75 -3.81 4.29 14.81
C SER A 75 -2.39 4.69 15.13
N SER A 76 -1.62 3.78 15.72
CA SER A 76 -0.26 4.10 16.10
C SER A 76 0.38 4.51 14.78
N GLU A 77 0.62 5.81 14.62
CA GLU A 77 1.49 6.26 13.53
C GLU A 77 2.68 5.32 13.62
N LYS A 78 3.03 4.68 12.52
CA LYS A 78 4.17 3.75 12.49
C LYS A 78 5.34 4.53 13.10
N VAL A 79 5.71 4.19 14.33
CA VAL A 79 6.81 4.87 15.02
C VAL A 79 8.09 4.32 14.40
N TYR A 80 8.62 5.08 13.49
CA TYR A 80 9.90 4.75 12.87
C TYR A 80 11.06 5.05 13.81
N VAL A 81 12.03 4.16 13.84
CA VAL A 81 13.30 4.39 14.54
C VAL A 81 14.19 5.24 13.64
N ARG A 82 14.64 6.38 14.14
CA ARG A 82 15.58 7.24 13.40
C ARG A 82 17.03 6.83 13.71
N PRO A 83 17.88 6.70 12.67
CA PRO A 83 19.31 6.57 12.91
C PRO A 83 19.80 7.81 13.68
N THR A 84 20.60 7.59 14.71
CA THR A 84 21.32 8.70 15.35
C THR A 84 22.30 9.25 14.32
N SER A 85 22.41 10.59 14.23
CA SER A 85 23.42 11.22 13.39
C SER A 85 24.82 10.84 13.96
N GLU A 86 25.34 9.72 13.50
CA GLU A 86 26.77 9.47 13.66
C GLU A 86 27.50 10.50 12.81
N GLU A 87 28.62 10.99 13.33
CA GLU A 87 29.50 11.87 12.58
C GLU A 87 29.75 11.28 11.19
N PHE A 88 29.53 12.10 10.18
CA PHE A 88 29.83 11.73 8.81
C PHE A 88 31.31 11.35 8.73
N THR A 89 31.61 10.08 8.52
CA THR A 89 32.95 9.60 8.30
C THR A 89 33.18 9.51 6.81
N GLU A 90 34.05 10.36 6.28
CA GLU A 90 34.45 10.32 4.88
C GLU A 90 34.98 8.94 4.49
N VAL A 91 34.83 8.59 3.23
CA VAL A 91 35.31 7.32 2.65
C VAL A 91 36.83 7.31 2.71
N ASN A 92 37.42 6.20 3.12
CA ASN A 92 38.88 6.04 3.15
C ASN A 92 39.46 5.80 1.74
N SER A 93 40.79 5.90 1.62
CA SER A 93 41.51 5.74 0.35
C SER A 93 41.16 4.43 -0.40
N LYS A 94 40.96 3.32 0.32
CA LYS A 94 40.64 2.04 -0.28
C LYS A 94 39.23 1.99 -0.88
N ALA A 95 38.26 2.59 -0.20
CA ALA A 95 36.91 2.71 -0.73
C ALA A 95 36.86 3.76 -1.87
N GLU A 96 37.62 4.85 -1.77
CA GLU A 96 37.79 5.83 -2.85
C GLU A 96 38.34 5.18 -4.12
N GLU A 97 39.36 4.32 -4.04
CA GLU A 97 39.90 3.56 -5.17
C GLU A 97 38.83 2.66 -5.80
N TRP A 98 38.03 2.00 -4.94
CA TRP A 98 36.94 1.16 -5.46
C TRP A 98 35.87 1.97 -6.18
N PHE A 99 35.46 3.14 -5.65
CA PHE A 99 34.50 4.03 -6.34
C PHE A 99 35.11 4.61 -7.63
N SER A 100 36.37 5.00 -7.61
CA SER A 100 37.10 5.46 -8.80
C SER A 100 37.13 4.40 -9.90
N SER A 101 37.32 3.12 -9.55
CA SER A 101 37.25 2.01 -10.51
C SER A 101 35.85 1.83 -11.12
N ARG A 102 34.81 2.43 -10.50
CA ARG A 102 33.44 2.49 -10.97
C ARG A 102 33.08 3.81 -11.67
N GLY A 103 34.08 4.64 -11.95
CA GLY A 103 33.91 5.94 -12.61
C GLY A 103 33.31 7.00 -11.72
N ILE A 104 33.36 6.85 -10.39
CA ILE A 104 32.78 7.78 -9.43
C ILE A 104 33.90 8.56 -8.73
N SER A 105 33.81 9.89 -8.79
CA SER A 105 34.77 10.80 -8.18
C SER A 105 34.55 11.00 -6.67
N LYS A 106 35.59 11.50 -5.98
CA LYS A 106 35.48 11.88 -4.56
C LYS A 106 34.49 13.03 -4.36
N GLU A 107 34.38 13.93 -5.31
CA GLU A 107 33.43 15.04 -5.28
C GLU A 107 31.98 14.52 -5.24
N THR A 108 31.65 13.58 -6.10
CA THR A 108 30.32 12.93 -6.11
C THR A 108 30.03 12.21 -4.78
N LEU A 109 31.00 11.55 -4.18
CA LEU A 109 30.82 10.90 -2.86
C LEU A 109 30.55 11.94 -1.76
N SER A 110 31.24 13.05 -1.78
CA SER A 110 31.05 14.14 -0.81
C SER A 110 29.68 14.81 -1.01
N ASP A 111 29.30 15.15 -2.25
CA ASP A 111 28.02 15.79 -2.58
C ASP A 111 26.84 14.94 -2.10
N LEU A 112 26.91 13.61 -2.27
CA LEU A 112 25.86 12.67 -1.91
C LEU A 112 26.02 12.10 -0.50
N ARG A 113 26.96 12.64 0.29
CA ARG A 113 27.23 12.26 1.68
C ARG A 113 27.39 10.75 1.87
N VAL A 114 28.13 10.10 0.96
CA VAL A 114 28.48 8.69 1.06
C VAL A 114 29.57 8.55 2.10
N GLY A 115 29.34 7.75 3.12
CA GLY A 115 30.28 7.52 4.22
C GLY A 115 30.72 6.08 4.32
N GLU A 116 31.57 5.81 5.30
CA GLU A 116 31.93 4.46 5.70
C GLU A 116 31.84 4.26 7.21
N GLY A 117 31.89 3.01 7.62
CA GLY A 117 31.94 2.65 9.04
C GLY A 117 31.84 1.15 9.22
N LYS A 118 31.79 0.74 10.49
CA LYS A 118 31.60 -0.68 10.85
C LYS A 118 30.16 -0.94 11.20
N GLU A 119 29.59 -2.01 10.64
CA GLU A 119 28.21 -2.40 10.92
C GLU A 119 28.09 -3.93 11.05
N TRP A 120 27.23 -4.37 11.95
CA TRP A 120 26.91 -5.79 12.07
C TRP A 120 26.09 -6.26 10.87
N MET A 121 26.65 -7.20 10.11
CA MET A 121 26.01 -7.75 8.92
C MET A 121 25.41 -9.12 9.21
N PRO A 122 24.06 -9.30 9.13
CA PRO A 122 23.41 -10.58 9.42
C PRO A 122 23.89 -11.73 8.54
N GLN A 123 24.23 -11.44 7.27
CA GLN A 123 24.63 -12.42 6.27
C GLN A 123 25.99 -13.07 6.62
N THR A 124 26.88 -12.33 7.27
CA THR A 124 28.19 -12.84 7.71
C THR A 124 28.24 -13.14 9.19
N SER A 125 27.24 -12.69 9.95
CA SER A 125 27.21 -12.75 11.42
C SER A 125 28.47 -12.12 12.07
N GLN A 126 28.95 -11.03 11.49
CA GLN A 126 30.14 -10.32 11.91
C GLN A 126 30.00 -8.80 11.79
N LEU A 127 30.88 -8.08 12.48
CA LEU A 127 31.06 -6.66 12.32
C LEU A 127 31.96 -6.41 11.11
N GLU A 128 31.37 -5.91 10.01
CA GLU A 128 32.08 -5.69 8.74
C GLU A 128 32.33 -4.20 8.50
N ASN A 129 33.37 -3.90 7.73
CA ASN A 129 33.53 -2.55 7.17
C ASN A 129 32.49 -2.35 6.06
N THR A 130 31.75 -1.28 6.15
CA THR A 130 30.64 -1.00 5.24
C THR A 130 30.70 0.39 4.66
N ILE A 131 30.24 0.53 3.42
CA ILE A 131 29.84 1.79 2.82
C ILE A 131 28.46 2.15 3.37
N LYS A 132 28.26 3.41 3.75
CA LYS A 132 27.01 3.96 4.26
C LYS A 132 26.38 4.87 3.21
N PHE A 133 25.22 4.52 2.71
CA PHE A 133 24.38 5.42 1.93
C PHE A 133 23.35 6.04 2.86
N ASN A 134 23.42 7.34 3.05
CA ASN A 134 22.60 8.10 4.00
C ASN A 134 21.38 8.68 3.29
N TYR A 135 20.19 8.35 3.78
CA TYR A 135 18.90 8.77 3.23
C TYR A 135 18.37 9.96 4.02
N TYR A 136 18.32 11.12 3.39
CA TYR A 136 17.84 12.35 4.00
C TYR A 136 16.49 12.78 3.44
N MET A 137 15.65 13.35 4.32
CA MET A 137 14.45 14.10 3.95
C MET A 137 14.56 15.48 4.61
N GLY A 138 14.69 16.55 3.81
CA GLY A 138 15.21 17.80 4.30
C GLY A 138 16.62 17.62 4.88
N ASP A 139 16.83 18.12 6.09
CA ASP A 139 18.10 17.95 6.81
C ASP A 139 18.13 16.74 7.77
N GLN A 140 17.03 16.00 7.86
CA GLN A 140 16.90 14.89 8.78
C GLN A 140 17.38 13.59 8.15
N LEU A 141 18.25 12.86 8.84
CA LEU A 141 18.64 11.50 8.48
C LEU A 141 17.50 10.54 8.81
N ILE A 142 16.91 9.94 7.78
CA ILE A 142 15.73 9.08 7.87
C ILE A 142 16.13 7.61 7.95
N ASN A 143 17.08 7.19 7.10
CA ASN A 143 17.52 5.81 6.99
C ASN A 143 19.01 5.74 6.61
N VAL A 144 19.61 4.59 6.79
CA VAL A 144 20.96 4.29 6.31
C VAL A 144 20.96 2.91 5.66
N LYS A 145 21.51 2.81 4.46
CA LYS A 145 21.79 1.51 3.83
C LYS A 145 23.27 1.21 3.90
N TYR A 146 23.58 0.04 4.43
CA TYR A 146 24.93 -0.46 4.60
C TYR A 146 25.25 -1.47 3.51
N ARG A 147 26.46 -1.39 2.96
CA ARG A 147 26.97 -2.33 1.97
C ARG A 147 28.36 -2.80 2.37
N ASP A 148 28.55 -4.10 2.57
CA ASP A 148 29.87 -4.68 2.84
C ASP A 148 30.68 -4.97 1.56
N GLY A 149 31.92 -5.39 1.74
CA GLY A 149 32.81 -5.75 0.63
C GLY A 149 32.38 -6.98 -0.17
N ARG A 150 31.47 -7.81 0.35
CA ARG A 150 30.92 -9.01 -0.30
C ARG A 150 29.60 -8.74 -1.03
N LYS A 151 29.19 -7.46 -1.15
CA LYS A 151 27.93 -7.05 -1.76
C LYS A 151 26.68 -7.49 -0.97
N ASN A 152 26.80 -7.67 0.35
CA ASN A 152 25.63 -7.80 1.23
C ASN A 152 25.10 -6.42 1.59
N PHE A 153 23.77 -6.32 1.71
CA PHE A 153 23.08 -5.08 2.02
C PHE A 153 22.24 -5.22 3.29
N LYS A 154 22.11 -4.12 4.02
CA LYS A 154 21.25 -4.00 5.19
C LYS A 154 20.75 -2.58 5.31
N LEU A 155 19.44 -2.40 5.54
CA LEU A 155 18.87 -1.12 5.96
C LEU A 155 18.88 -1.00 7.49
N PHE A 156 18.90 0.22 8.00
CA PHE A 156 18.77 0.46 9.43
C PHE A 156 17.43 -0.10 9.93
N LYS A 157 17.48 -0.91 10.99
CA LYS A 157 16.30 -1.66 11.48
C LYS A 157 15.23 -0.72 12.02
N GLY A 158 14.00 -0.86 11.51
CA GLY A 158 12.84 -0.08 11.96
C GLY A 158 12.80 1.36 11.42
N ALA A 159 13.72 1.75 10.54
CA ALA A 159 13.68 3.06 9.90
C ALA A 159 12.62 3.12 8.79
N GLU A 160 12.15 4.32 8.55
CA GLU A 160 11.25 4.62 7.45
C GLU A 160 11.96 4.40 6.11
N LYS A 161 11.27 3.78 5.17
CA LYS A 161 11.78 3.60 3.81
C LYS A 161 11.40 4.83 2.98
N ILE A 162 12.37 5.45 2.38
CA ILE A 162 12.22 6.56 1.43
C ILE A 162 13.14 6.30 0.23
N PHE A 163 12.98 7.06 -0.85
CA PHE A 163 13.97 7.05 -1.91
C PHE A 163 15.32 7.62 -1.43
N TYR A 164 16.41 7.01 -1.89
CA TYR A 164 17.74 7.61 -1.74
C TYR A 164 17.80 8.91 -2.54
N ASN A 165 18.42 9.93 -1.94
CA ASN A 165 18.59 11.27 -2.54
C ASN A 165 17.27 12.00 -2.87
N ILE A 166 16.17 11.74 -2.14
CA ILE A 166 14.83 12.30 -2.42
C ILE A 166 14.83 13.83 -2.50
N ASN A 167 15.67 14.51 -1.73
CA ASN A 167 15.75 15.97 -1.74
C ASN A 167 16.18 16.54 -3.09
N SER A 168 16.88 15.75 -3.91
CA SER A 168 17.43 16.20 -5.20
C SER A 168 16.37 16.55 -6.24
N ILE A 169 15.15 16.06 -6.07
CA ILE A 169 14.07 16.33 -7.03
C ILE A 169 13.19 17.52 -6.64
N ILE A 170 13.44 18.13 -5.47
CA ILE A 170 12.70 19.31 -5.03
C ILE A 170 13.03 20.51 -5.94
N GLY A 171 11.99 21.19 -6.44
CA GLY A 171 12.13 22.34 -7.31
C GLY A 171 12.46 22.03 -8.78
N TYR A 172 12.52 20.74 -9.16
CA TYR A 172 12.58 20.31 -10.55
C TYR A 172 11.22 19.78 -11.00
N ASP A 173 10.83 20.07 -12.23
CA ASP A 173 9.65 19.51 -12.89
C ASP A 173 9.87 18.10 -13.43
N SER A 174 11.10 17.60 -13.36
CA SER A 174 11.51 16.28 -13.83
C SER A 174 12.38 15.56 -12.81
N CYS A 175 12.39 14.22 -12.86
CA CYS A 175 13.30 13.39 -12.08
C CYS A 175 13.66 12.10 -12.81
N VAL A 176 14.76 11.46 -12.36
CA VAL A 176 15.19 10.13 -12.82
C VAL A 176 15.08 9.16 -11.66
N ILE A 177 14.45 8.03 -11.88
CA ILE A 177 14.34 6.92 -10.89
C ILE A 177 15.20 5.76 -11.38
N VAL A 178 16.11 5.29 -10.53
CA VAL A 178 16.99 4.14 -10.76
C VAL A 178 16.83 3.08 -9.65
N GLU A 179 17.43 1.90 -9.81
CA GLU A 179 17.30 0.84 -8.82
C GLU A 179 18.33 0.90 -7.68
N GLY A 180 19.53 1.38 -7.95
CA GLY A 180 20.62 1.35 -7.00
C GLY A 180 21.25 2.70 -6.68
N GLU A 181 21.83 2.82 -5.50
CA GLU A 181 22.57 4.01 -5.11
C GLU A 181 23.77 4.25 -6.03
N MET A 182 24.37 3.18 -6.56
CA MET A 182 25.48 3.29 -7.51
C MET A 182 25.08 3.96 -8.82
N ASP A 183 23.85 3.75 -9.27
CA ASP A 183 23.30 4.40 -10.46
C ASP A 183 23.01 5.88 -10.21
N VAL A 184 22.58 6.22 -8.98
CA VAL A 184 22.48 7.64 -8.58
C VAL A 184 23.84 8.30 -8.64
N LEU A 185 24.90 7.66 -8.12
CA LEU A 185 26.27 8.19 -8.19
C LEU A 185 26.72 8.35 -9.65
N ALA A 186 26.44 7.37 -10.50
CA ALA A 186 26.82 7.38 -11.92
C ALA A 186 26.13 8.50 -12.69
N LEU A 187 24.84 8.73 -12.45
CA LEU A 187 24.09 9.81 -13.09
C LEU A 187 24.50 11.18 -12.54
N HIS A 188 24.79 11.27 -11.25
CA HIS A 188 25.34 12.48 -10.65
C HIS A 188 26.70 12.86 -11.27
N GLU A 189 27.58 11.88 -11.49
CA GLU A 189 28.86 12.03 -12.20
C GLU A 189 28.66 12.52 -13.63
N ALA A 190 27.61 12.08 -14.31
CA ALA A 190 27.22 12.54 -15.63
C ALA A 190 26.57 13.95 -15.63
N GLY A 191 26.46 14.60 -14.45
CA GLY A 191 25.87 15.93 -14.29
C GLY A 191 24.35 15.96 -14.20
N ILE A 192 23.70 14.81 -13.97
CA ILE A 192 22.25 14.69 -13.72
C ILE A 192 22.04 14.66 -12.22
N LYS A 193 21.56 15.76 -11.64
CA LYS A 193 21.47 15.94 -10.19
C LYS A 193 20.11 15.49 -9.61
N ASN A 194 19.01 15.63 -10.37
CA ASN A 194 17.65 15.28 -9.97
C ASN A 194 17.38 13.77 -10.13
N VAL A 195 18.19 12.94 -9.48
CA VAL A 195 18.14 11.47 -9.56
C VAL A 195 17.97 10.84 -8.19
N ILE A 196 17.10 9.85 -8.12
CA ILE A 196 16.76 9.09 -6.90
C ILE A 196 16.81 7.61 -7.16
N SER A 197 17.05 6.80 -6.11
CA SER A 197 16.93 5.35 -6.24
C SER A 197 16.02 4.70 -5.20
N VAL A 198 15.51 3.51 -5.55
CA VAL A 198 14.71 2.71 -4.62
C VAL A 198 15.61 2.10 -3.53
N PRO A 199 15.12 1.97 -2.27
CA PRO A 199 15.96 1.50 -1.16
C PRO A 199 16.28 -0.01 -1.20
N ASN A 200 15.40 -0.83 -1.80
CA ASN A 200 15.48 -2.30 -1.70
C ASN A 200 15.76 -3.00 -3.04
N GLY A 201 15.94 -2.27 -4.14
CA GLY A 201 15.97 -2.84 -5.48
C GLY A 201 14.60 -3.39 -5.93
N ALA A 202 14.52 -3.88 -7.15
CA ALA A 202 13.33 -4.51 -7.71
C ALA A 202 13.20 -5.97 -7.25
N THR A 203 11.96 -6.44 -7.07
CA THR A 203 11.63 -7.87 -6.87
C THR A 203 10.38 -8.23 -7.65
N LEU A 204 10.32 -9.43 -8.21
CA LEU A 204 9.24 -9.89 -9.09
C LEU A 204 7.83 -9.82 -8.47
N ASN A 205 7.72 -9.91 -7.15
CA ASN A 205 6.44 -9.95 -6.43
C ASN A 205 6.21 -8.73 -5.52
N SER A 206 7.04 -7.69 -5.63
CA SER A 206 6.95 -6.53 -4.74
C SER A 206 5.91 -5.54 -5.26
N ASN A 207 4.66 -5.74 -4.88
CA ASN A 207 3.61 -4.71 -5.04
C ASN A 207 3.62 -3.69 -3.90
N ASN A 208 4.48 -3.88 -2.90
CA ASN A 208 4.56 -3.01 -1.72
C ASN A 208 5.72 -2.03 -1.86
N LEU A 209 5.44 -0.86 -2.42
CA LEU A 209 6.39 0.23 -2.56
C LEU A 209 6.21 1.23 -1.40
N ASP A 210 6.46 0.79 -0.14
CA ASP A 210 6.33 1.64 1.05
C ASP A 210 7.07 2.98 0.89
N TYR A 211 8.25 2.96 0.25
CA TYR A 211 9.04 4.15 0.00
C TYR A 211 8.36 5.12 -0.98
N LEU A 212 7.58 4.61 -1.95
CA LEU A 212 6.78 5.45 -2.83
C LEU A 212 5.57 6.00 -2.08
N ASP A 213 4.91 5.18 -1.24
CA ASP A 213 3.79 5.62 -0.40
C ASP A 213 4.22 6.79 0.51
N ASN A 214 5.42 6.69 1.09
CA ASN A 214 5.97 7.71 2.00
C ASN A 214 6.47 8.98 1.29
N CYS A 215 6.75 8.90 -0.02
CA CYS A 215 7.30 10.00 -0.82
C CYS A 215 6.38 10.46 -1.95
N ILE A 216 5.13 10.02 -1.99
CA ILE A 216 4.24 10.25 -3.15
C ILE A 216 4.04 11.74 -3.46
N ASP A 217 3.99 12.59 -2.44
CA ASP A 217 3.75 14.02 -2.59
C ASP A 217 4.92 14.75 -3.31
N TYR A 218 6.12 14.15 -3.35
CA TYR A 218 7.27 14.68 -4.11
C TYR A 218 7.09 14.55 -5.62
N PHE A 219 6.11 13.77 -6.07
CA PHE A 219 5.84 13.53 -7.50
C PHE A 219 4.63 14.31 -8.03
N ASP A 220 3.90 15.03 -7.19
CA ASP A 220 2.67 15.73 -7.58
C ASP A 220 2.91 16.86 -8.60
N ASP A 221 4.09 17.47 -8.61
CA ASP A 221 4.49 18.56 -9.51
C ASP A 221 5.34 18.09 -10.71
N LYS A 222 5.60 16.79 -10.85
CA LYS A 222 6.46 16.25 -11.89
C LYS A 222 5.71 16.11 -13.22
N THR A 223 6.26 16.70 -14.26
CA THR A 223 5.77 16.59 -15.64
C THR A 223 6.55 15.54 -16.45
N LYS A 224 7.75 15.15 -15.95
CA LYS A 224 8.58 14.14 -16.59
C LYS A 224 9.30 13.28 -15.56
N ILE A 225 8.98 11.99 -15.52
CA ILE A 225 9.61 11.00 -14.65
C ILE A 225 10.30 9.95 -15.52
N ILE A 226 11.63 9.97 -15.50
CA ILE A 226 12.43 9.06 -16.33
C ILE A 226 12.70 7.79 -15.52
N LEU A 227 12.18 6.65 -15.99
CA LEU A 227 12.37 5.34 -15.38
C LEU A 227 13.59 4.66 -15.99
N ALA A 228 14.73 4.81 -15.33
CA ALA A 228 16.02 4.26 -15.72
C ALA A 228 16.40 3.05 -14.84
N VAL A 229 15.45 2.14 -14.66
CA VAL A 229 15.58 0.91 -13.87
C VAL A 229 16.27 -0.19 -14.67
N ASP A 230 16.77 -1.22 -14.00
CA ASP A 230 17.51 -2.33 -14.60
C ASP A 230 16.71 -2.99 -15.76
N ALA A 231 17.42 -3.54 -16.75
CA ALA A 231 16.80 -4.18 -17.91
C ALA A 231 16.28 -5.59 -17.64
N ASP A 232 16.50 -6.14 -16.42
CA ASP A 232 16.07 -7.47 -16.05
C ASP A 232 14.55 -7.55 -15.74
N GLU A 233 14.04 -8.76 -15.54
CA GLU A 233 12.61 -9.02 -15.31
C GLU A 233 12.07 -8.30 -14.07
N ALA A 234 12.88 -8.18 -13.00
CA ALA A 234 12.50 -7.49 -11.78
C ALA A 234 12.40 -5.97 -12.01
N GLY A 235 13.34 -5.37 -12.73
CA GLY A 235 13.30 -3.97 -13.12
C GLY A 235 12.13 -3.63 -14.04
N GLN A 236 11.76 -4.54 -14.95
CA GLN A 236 10.57 -4.36 -15.78
C GLN A 236 9.28 -4.38 -14.94
N ALA A 237 9.16 -5.29 -13.97
CA ALA A 237 8.01 -5.32 -13.06
C ALA A 237 7.90 -4.02 -12.24
N LEU A 238 9.03 -3.53 -11.73
CA LEU A 238 9.11 -2.26 -11.00
C LEU A 238 8.70 -1.07 -11.89
N ARG A 239 9.17 -1.06 -13.15
CA ARG A 239 8.81 -0.05 -14.16
C ARG A 239 7.30 0.01 -14.39
N GLN A 240 6.66 -1.14 -14.58
CA GLN A 240 5.22 -1.21 -14.78
C GLN A 240 4.44 -0.70 -13.56
N GLU A 241 4.90 -1.01 -12.36
CA GLU A 241 4.27 -0.51 -11.13
C GLU A 241 4.42 1.01 -10.97
N PHE A 242 5.57 1.59 -11.33
CA PHE A 242 5.73 3.04 -11.37
C PHE A 242 4.80 3.70 -12.39
N ILE A 243 4.73 3.17 -13.62
CA ILE A 243 3.82 3.68 -14.66
C ILE A 243 2.37 3.64 -14.17
N ARG A 244 1.95 2.54 -13.56
CA ARG A 244 0.59 2.38 -13.01
C ARG A 244 0.27 3.38 -11.90
N ARG A 245 1.24 3.69 -11.04
CA ARG A 245 1.01 4.53 -9.86
C ARG A 245 1.24 6.03 -10.12
N LEU A 246 2.20 6.36 -10.97
CA LEU A 246 2.57 7.74 -11.26
C LEU A 246 1.85 8.30 -12.51
N GLY A 247 1.38 7.42 -13.41
CA GLY A 247 0.69 7.78 -14.65
C GLY A 247 1.63 7.65 -15.86
N ALA A 248 1.13 7.03 -16.93
CA ALA A 248 1.89 6.83 -18.16
C ALA A 248 2.25 8.15 -18.85
N GLU A 249 1.41 9.17 -18.67
CA GLU A 249 1.54 10.49 -19.29
C GLU A 249 2.77 11.27 -18.83
N VAL A 250 3.28 10.99 -17.63
CA VAL A 250 4.48 11.63 -17.09
C VAL A 250 5.71 10.72 -17.11
N CYS A 251 5.54 9.43 -17.42
CA CYS A 251 6.61 8.45 -17.40
C CYS A 251 7.35 8.36 -18.74
N TYR A 252 8.67 8.28 -18.66
CA TYR A 252 9.59 8.15 -19.80
C TYR A 252 10.53 6.97 -19.58
N LEU A 253 10.89 6.29 -20.65
CA LEU A 253 11.72 5.09 -20.65
C LEU A 253 13.10 5.39 -21.22
N VAL A 254 14.11 4.73 -20.66
CA VAL A 254 15.50 4.77 -21.14
C VAL A 254 15.91 3.37 -21.62
N ASP A 255 16.64 3.33 -22.72
CA ASP A 255 17.32 2.14 -23.21
C ASP A 255 18.83 2.36 -23.08
N PHE A 256 19.48 1.56 -22.26
CA PHE A 256 20.94 1.57 -22.07
C PHE A 256 21.70 0.78 -23.14
N ASN A 257 21.06 0.45 -24.27
CA ASN A 257 21.68 -0.20 -25.44
C ASN A 257 22.48 -1.48 -25.11
N GLY A 258 21.91 -2.30 -24.24
CA GLY A 258 22.49 -3.59 -23.83
C GLY A 258 23.28 -3.58 -22.53
N CYS A 259 23.60 -2.43 -21.97
CA CYS A 259 24.09 -2.34 -20.58
C CYS A 259 22.97 -2.61 -19.60
N LYS A 260 23.30 -3.23 -18.47
CA LYS A 260 22.34 -3.59 -17.46
C LYS A 260 21.76 -2.36 -16.74
N ASP A 261 22.63 -1.43 -16.36
CA ASP A 261 22.32 -0.29 -15.50
C ASP A 261 23.12 0.98 -15.88
N ALA A 262 22.84 2.10 -15.23
CA ALA A 262 23.49 3.36 -15.53
C ALA A 262 24.98 3.37 -15.18
N ASN A 263 25.42 2.63 -14.15
CA ASN A 263 26.83 2.57 -13.79
C ASN A 263 27.65 1.79 -14.82
N GLU A 264 27.12 0.69 -15.34
CA GLU A 264 27.74 -0.06 -16.43
C GLU A 264 27.87 0.81 -17.68
N TYR A 265 26.81 1.52 -18.05
CA TYR A 265 26.81 2.43 -19.20
C TYR A 265 27.83 3.59 -19.02
N LEU A 266 27.96 4.14 -17.80
CA LEU A 266 28.98 5.14 -17.48
C LEU A 266 30.39 4.62 -17.79
N LEU A 267 30.71 3.40 -17.34
CA LEU A 267 32.02 2.78 -17.52
C LEU A 267 32.33 2.50 -18.98
N GLU A 268 31.37 2.02 -19.76
CA GLU A 268 31.57 1.66 -21.15
C GLU A 268 31.58 2.88 -22.08
N SER A 269 30.70 3.85 -21.83
CA SER A 269 30.39 4.90 -22.77
C SER A 269 30.78 6.31 -22.30
N GLY A 270 31.02 6.48 -21.01
CA GLY A 270 31.40 7.75 -20.39
C GLY A 270 30.21 8.68 -20.08
N ALA A 271 30.49 9.68 -19.25
CA ALA A 271 29.50 10.57 -18.65
C ALA A 271 28.65 11.36 -19.69
N GLU A 272 29.30 11.84 -20.76
CA GLU A 272 28.61 12.63 -21.79
C GLU A 272 27.55 11.81 -22.54
N LYS A 273 27.90 10.55 -22.89
CA LYS A 273 26.94 9.66 -23.57
C LYS A 273 25.82 9.20 -22.62
N LEU A 274 26.14 8.93 -21.35
CA LEU A 274 25.14 8.61 -20.34
C LEU A 274 24.12 9.75 -20.20
N ARG A 275 24.59 11.00 -20.10
CA ARG A 275 23.70 12.16 -20.08
C ARG A 275 22.84 12.28 -21.34
N LYS A 276 23.40 12.00 -22.52
CA LYS A 276 22.64 12.02 -23.79
C LYS A 276 21.55 10.96 -23.82
N VAL A 277 21.84 9.73 -23.38
CA VAL A 277 20.86 8.64 -23.31
C VAL A 277 19.69 8.96 -22.40
N ILE A 278 19.94 9.50 -21.22
CA ILE A 278 18.87 9.94 -20.29
C ILE A 278 18.01 11.06 -20.93
N ASN A 279 18.65 12.03 -21.56
CA ASN A 279 17.94 13.13 -22.22
C ASN A 279 17.13 12.68 -23.45
N SER A 280 17.51 11.61 -24.09
CA SER A 280 16.80 11.00 -25.23
C SER A 280 15.72 10.00 -24.81
N SER A 281 15.36 9.94 -23.51
CA SER A 281 14.27 9.12 -22.99
C SER A 281 12.98 9.33 -23.79
N THR A 282 12.26 8.25 -24.07
CA THR A 282 11.01 8.26 -24.84
C THR A 282 9.82 8.13 -23.89
N GLN A 283 8.77 8.91 -24.13
CA GLN A 283 7.54 8.80 -23.37
C GLN A 283 6.94 7.39 -23.50
N VAL A 284 6.33 6.89 -22.42
CA VAL A 284 5.55 5.66 -22.48
C VAL A 284 4.52 5.77 -23.62
N PRO A 285 4.32 4.71 -24.43
CA PRO A 285 3.39 4.73 -25.55
C PRO A 285 2.00 5.24 -25.16
N LEU A 286 1.32 5.89 -26.12
CA LEU A 286 -0.03 6.43 -25.90
C LEU A 286 -0.98 5.37 -25.36
N GLU A 287 -1.72 5.72 -24.32
CA GLU A 287 -2.73 4.84 -23.71
C GLU A 287 -3.72 4.33 -24.78
N GLY A 288 -3.93 3.03 -24.83
CA GLY A 288 -4.84 2.37 -25.78
C GLY A 288 -4.34 2.24 -27.21
N VAL A 289 -3.08 2.62 -27.50
CA VAL A 289 -2.44 2.40 -28.80
C VAL A 289 -1.20 1.51 -28.61
N SER A 290 -1.25 0.30 -29.12
CA SER A 290 -0.11 -0.62 -29.11
C SER A 290 0.27 -1.02 -30.54
N THR A 291 1.55 -1.05 -30.84
CA THR A 291 2.08 -1.62 -32.06
C THR A 291 2.53 -3.06 -31.80
N LEU A 292 2.74 -3.84 -32.87
CA LEU A 292 3.29 -5.20 -32.71
C LEU A 292 4.64 -5.19 -31.96
N LYS A 293 5.46 -4.16 -32.19
CA LYS A 293 6.75 -4.00 -31.52
C LYS A 293 6.60 -3.83 -30.02
N ASP A 294 5.54 -3.15 -29.56
CA ASP A 294 5.29 -2.91 -28.15
C ASP A 294 4.88 -4.18 -27.37
N VAL A 295 4.35 -5.18 -28.08
CA VAL A 295 3.88 -6.47 -27.51
C VAL A 295 4.66 -7.67 -28.05
N GLU A 296 5.79 -7.46 -28.72
CA GLU A 296 6.54 -8.51 -29.38
C GLU A 296 7.09 -9.56 -28.41
N GLU A 297 7.58 -9.14 -27.26
CA GLU A 297 8.13 -10.05 -26.25
C GLU A 297 7.02 -10.89 -25.60
N GLU A 298 5.87 -10.27 -25.26
CA GLU A 298 4.70 -10.98 -24.76
C GLU A 298 4.16 -11.97 -25.80
N LEU A 299 4.18 -11.58 -27.08
CA LEU A 299 3.76 -12.47 -28.15
C LEU A 299 4.70 -13.65 -28.30
N LYS A 300 6.01 -13.44 -28.23
CA LYS A 300 7.02 -14.52 -28.27
C LYS A 300 6.82 -15.48 -27.09
N ASP A 301 6.66 -14.93 -25.87
CA ASP A 301 6.41 -15.73 -24.67
C ASP A 301 5.11 -16.54 -24.79
N PHE A 302 4.03 -15.92 -25.29
CA PHE A 302 2.77 -16.60 -25.56
C PHE A 302 2.90 -17.74 -26.59
N VAL A 303 3.64 -17.52 -27.68
CA VAL A 303 3.85 -18.55 -28.71
C VAL A 303 4.64 -19.75 -28.18
N VAL A 304 5.59 -19.50 -27.27
CA VAL A 304 6.45 -20.55 -26.70
C VAL A 304 5.77 -21.27 -25.54
N ASN A 305 5.17 -20.53 -24.62
CA ASN A 305 4.70 -21.03 -23.32
C ASN A 305 3.17 -21.12 -23.19
N GLY A 306 2.43 -20.56 -24.16
CA GLY A 306 0.98 -20.47 -24.09
C GLY A 306 0.51 -19.40 -23.10
N PHE A 307 -0.77 -19.47 -22.71
CA PHE A 307 -1.33 -18.57 -21.71
C PHE A 307 -0.69 -18.80 -20.35
N LYS A 308 -0.16 -17.73 -19.73
CA LYS A 308 0.23 -17.78 -18.33
C LYS A 308 -1.00 -18.03 -17.47
N PRO A 309 -0.91 -18.88 -16.44
CA PRO A 309 -2.02 -19.02 -15.48
C PRO A 309 -2.30 -17.68 -14.83
N GLY A 310 -3.59 -17.33 -14.71
CA GLY A 310 -3.99 -16.13 -14.01
C GLY A 310 -3.77 -16.23 -12.50
N TYR A 311 -4.03 -15.14 -11.80
CA TYR A 311 -3.92 -15.07 -10.35
C TYR A 311 -4.99 -15.95 -9.68
N GLN A 312 -4.58 -16.72 -8.70
CA GLN A 312 -5.36 -17.74 -7.99
C GLN A 312 -5.56 -17.34 -6.52
N ILE A 313 -6.67 -17.76 -5.93
CA ILE A 313 -7.03 -17.41 -4.55
C ILE A 313 -6.56 -18.42 -3.50
N GLY A 314 -6.00 -19.55 -3.92
CA GLY A 314 -5.56 -20.64 -3.03
C GLY A 314 -6.67 -21.58 -2.61
N ILE A 315 -7.74 -21.71 -3.42
CA ILE A 315 -8.81 -22.70 -3.25
C ILE A 315 -8.78 -23.68 -4.41
N ASP A 316 -8.22 -24.87 -4.22
CA ASP A 316 -7.90 -25.84 -5.27
C ASP A 316 -9.03 -26.11 -6.28
N ASN A 317 -10.26 -26.29 -5.82
CA ASN A 317 -11.39 -26.58 -6.69
C ASN A 317 -11.87 -25.35 -7.48
N PHE A 318 -11.70 -24.16 -6.93
CA PHE A 318 -12.02 -22.91 -7.60
C PHE A 318 -10.93 -22.53 -8.58
N ASP A 319 -9.67 -22.61 -8.18
CA ASP A 319 -8.51 -22.23 -8.97
C ASP A 319 -8.31 -23.10 -10.23
N LYS A 320 -8.92 -24.30 -10.26
CA LYS A 320 -8.94 -25.17 -11.45
C LYS A 320 -9.88 -24.66 -12.55
N ILE A 321 -10.88 -23.86 -12.19
CA ILE A 321 -11.94 -23.42 -13.11
C ILE A 321 -11.95 -21.92 -13.32
N PHE A 322 -11.30 -21.15 -12.46
CA PHE A 322 -11.29 -19.71 -12.51
C PHE A 322 -9.95 -19.13 -12.03
N SER A 323 -9.42 -18.23 -12.80
CA SER A 323 -8.29 -17.39 -12.42
C SER A 323 -8.53 -15.97 -12.93
N THR A 324 -7.91 -14.99 -12.29
CA THR A 324 -8.05 -13.57 -12.61
C THR A 324 -6.82 -13.04 -13.30
N TYR A 325 -7.00 -12.05 -14.14
CA TYR A 325 -5.90 -11.23 -14.66
C TYR A 325 -6.09 -9.78 -14.16
N THR A 326 -5.04 -9.00 -14.19
CA THR A 326 -5.16 -7.55 -13.98
C THR A 326 -6.00 -6.93 -15.10
N SER A 327 -6.54 -5.74 -14.86
CA SER A 327 -7.42 -5.02 -15.81
C SER A 327 -8.76 -5.71 -16.11
N GLN A 328 -9.16 -6.71 -15.32
CA GLN A 328 -10.45 -7.38 -15.47
C GLN A 328 -11.51 -6.76 -14.57
N PHE A 329 -12.72 -6.65 -15.14
CA PHE A 329 -13.95 -6.41 -14.40
C PHE A 329 -14.65 -7.75 -14.14
N ILE A 330 -14.92 -8.06 -12.88
CA ILE A 330 -15.52 -9.32 -12.44
C ILE A 330 -16.86 -9.03 -11.78
N THR A 331 -17.93 -9.67 -12.27
CA THR A 331 -19.25 -9.60 -11.65
C THR A 331 -19.53 -10.88 -10.86
N VAL A 332 -19.82 -10.73 -9.56
CA VAL A 332 -20.28 -11.83 -8.69
C VAL A 332 -21.77 -11.65 -8.44
N THR A 333 -22.58 -12.60 -8.92
CA THR A 333 -24.03 -12.56 -8.80
C THR A 333 -24.57 -13.80 -8.07
N GLY A 334 -25.80 -13.72 -7.62
CA GLY A 334 -26.50 -14.80 -6.93
C GLY A 334 -27.67 -14.29 -6.10
N ILE A 335 -28.48 -15.21 -5.59
CA ILE A 335 -29.66 -14.89 -4.76
C ILE A 335 -29.25 -14.19 -3.44
N PRO A 336 -30.12 -13.41 -2.81
CA PRO A 336 -29.88 -12.84 -1.49
C PRO A 336 -29.45 -13.90 -0.47
N SER A 337 -28.56 -13.54 0.42
CA SER A 337 -28.04 -14.40 1.50
C SER A 337 -27.29 -15.68 1.05
N SER A 338 -26.84 -15.75 -0.22
CA SER A 338 -26.05 -16.88 -0.74
C SER A 338 -24.56 -16.81 -0.42
N GLY A 339 -24.11 -15.82 0.35
CA GLY A 339 -22.72 -15.68 0.74
C GLY A 339 -21.81 -14.95 -0.26
N LYS A 340 -22.36 -14.23 -1.23
CA LYS A 340 -21.58 -13.48 -2.27
C LYS A 340 -20.50 -12.61 -1.67
N SER A 341 -20.87 -11.69 -0.76
CA SER A 341 -19.94 -10.76 -0.12
C SER A 341 -18.86 -11.49 0.69
N ASP A 342 -19.24 -12.58 1.38
CA ASP A 342 -18.28 -13.41 2.13
C ASP A 342 -17.30 -14.15 1.20
N PHE A 343 -17.78 -14.59 0.03
CA PHE A 343 -16.95 -15.19 -0.99
C PHE A 343 -15.97 -14.15 -1.62
N VAL A 344 -16.44 -12.94 -1.92
CA VAL A 344 -15.59 -11.85 -2.42
C VAL A 344 -14.52 -11.48 -1.38
N ASP A 345 -14.89 -11.37 -0.10
CA ASP A 345 -13.93 -11.20 1.00
C ASP A 345 -12.87 -12.32 1.02
N GLN A 346 -13.29 -13.57 0.77
CA GLN A 346 -12.36 -14.70 0.68
C GLN A 346 -11.43 -14.59 -0.53
N MET A 347 -11.95 -14.17 -1.69
CA MET A 347 -11.14 -13.98 -2.90
C MET A 347 -10.04 -12.94 -2.66
N VAL A 348 -10.38 -11.76 -2.15
CA VAL A 348 -9.40 -10.69 -1.95
C VAL A 348 -8.38 -11.02 -0.86
N VAL A 349 -8.78 -11.75 0.18
CA VAL A 349 -7.83 -12.27 1.18
C VAL A 349 -6.89 -13.30 0.54
N GLY A 350 -7.40 -14.15 -0.37
CA GLY A 350 -6.58 -15.09 -1.14
C GLY A 350 -5.55 -14.37 -2.03
N TYR A 351 -5.97 -13.36 -2.79
CA TYR A 351 -5.05 -12.55 -3.61
C TYR A 351 -4.02 -11.80 -2.74
N ASN A 352 -4.45 -11.28 -1.60
CA ASN A 352 -3.52 -10.63 -0.68
C ASN A 352 -2.48 -11.60 -0.14
N LYS A 353 -2.90 -12.79 0.29
CA LYS A 353 -2.00 -13.83 0.82
C LYS A 353 -1.00 -14.33 -0.22
N ASN A 354 -1.46 -14.57 -1.45
CA ASN A 354 -0.65 -15.19 -2.50
C ASN A 354 0.22 -14.18 -3.26
N TYR A 355 -0.28 -12.93 -3.42
CA TYR A 355 0.34 -11.94 -4.31
C TYR A 355 0.49 -10.56 -3.67
N GLN A 356 0.17 -10.41 -2.38
CA GLN A 356 0.23 -9.14 -1.63
C GLN A 356 -0.66 -8.03 -2.24
N TRP A 357 -1.72 -8.39 -2.94
CA TRP A 357 -2.63 -7.42 -3.50
C TRP A 357 -3.38 -6.67 -2.39
N LYS A 358 -3.32 -5.37 -2.45
CA LYS A 358 -4.10 -4.48 -1.58
C LYS A 358 -5.48 -4.25 -2.20
N THR A 359 -6.51 -4.15 -1.37
CA THR A 359 -7.90 -4.05 -1.80
C THR A 359 -8.60 -2.86 -1.15
N ALA A 360 -9.39 -2.11 -1.94
CA ALA A 360 -10.34 -1.14 -1.41
C ALA A 360 -11.77 -1.63 -1.56
N PHE A 361 -12.64 -1.28 -0.62
CA PHE A 361 -14.04 -1.64 -0.59
C PHE A 361 -14.92 -0.40 -0.55
N ALA A 362 -15.85 -0.29 -1.47
CA ALA A 362 -17.00 0.60 -1.41
C ALA A 362 -18.24 -0.24 -1.10
N SER A 363 -18.50 -0.48 0.19
CA SER A 363 -19.51 -1.44 0.67
C SER A 363 -20.50 -0.78 1.62
N PRO A 364 -21.48 -0.02 1.09
CA PRO A 364 -22.49 0.66 1.90
C PRO A 364 -23.36 -0.25 2.78
N GLU A 365 -23.44 -1.55 2.49
CA GLU A 365 -24.16 -2.52 3.33
C GLU A 365 -23.31 -3.09 4.48
N ASN A 366 -21.99 -3.00 4.40
CA ASN A 366 -21.08 -3.43 5.46
C ASN A 366 -20.74 -2.27 6.41
N HIS A 367 -21.75 -1.56 6.87
CA HIS A 367 -21.62 -0.48 7.85
C HIS A 367 -22.14 -0.96 9.21
N PRO A 368 -21.51 -0.58 10.33
CA PRO A 368 -20.26 0.20 10.45
C PRO A 368 -19.01 -0.56 9.99
N VAL A 369 -18.00 0.18 9.54
CA VAL A 369 -16.77 -0.33 8.93
C VAL A 369 -16.07 -1.42 9.76
N TYR A 370 -16.12 -1.34 11.10
CA TYR A 370 -15.49 -2.33 11.96
C TYR A 370 -16.06 -3.75 11.80
N LEU A 371 -17.33 -3.87 11.38
CA LEU A 371 -17.95 -5.18 11.12
C LEU A 371 -17.32 -5.83 9.88
N HIS A 372 -17.07 -5.06 8.83
CA HIS A 372 -16.38 -5.56 7.65
C HIS A 372 -14.92 -5.87 7.94
N ALA A 373 -14.22 -4.95 8.63
CA ALA A 373 -12.85 -5.18 9.08
C ALA A 373 -12.72 -6.48 9.92
N HIS A 374 -13.69 -6.74 10.80
CA HIS A 374 -13.73 -7.96 11.58
C HIS A 374 -13.93 -9.23 10.71
N LYS A 375 -14.76 -9.18 9.66
CA LYS A 375 -14.90 -10.30 8.71
C LYS A 375 -13.57 -10.62 8.02
N LEU A 376 -12.87 -9.60 7.52
CA LEU A 376 -11.55 -9.76 6.89
C LEU A 376 -10.51 -10.25 7.90
N MET A 377 -10.49 -9.66 9.09
CA MET A 377 -9.60 -10.08 10.17
C MET A 377 -9.75 -11.58 10.50
N ARG A 378 -10.98 -12.08 10.58
CA ARG A 378 -11.25 -13.53 10.81
C ARG A 378 -10.66 -14.40 9.71
N LYS A 379 -10.75 -14.00 8.45
CA LYS A 379 -10.21 -14.74 7.31
C LYS A 379 -8.67 -14.74 7.32
N VAL A 380 -8.07 -13.61 7.65
CA VAL A 380 -6.60 -13.50 7.80
C VAL A 380 -6.12 -14.28 9.03
N TRP A 381 -6.86 -14.25 10.13
CA TRP A 381 -6.58 -14.99 11.37
C TRP A 381 -6.64 -16.52 11.18
N GLY A 382 -7.47 -16.97 10.26
CA GLY A 382 -7.79 -18.39 10.05
C GLY A 382 -8.79 -18.94 11.05
N GLY A 383 -9.68 -18.10 11.62
CA GLY A 383 -10.70 -18.49 12.59
C GLY A 383 -11.29 -17.30 13.34
N MET A 384 -11.94 -17.58 14.48
CA MET A 384 -12.53 -16.54 15.31
C MET A 384 -11.55 -16.12 16.40
N PRO A 385 -11.07 -14.86 16.43
CA PRO A 385 -10.28 -14.37 17.55
C PRO A 385 -11.12 -14.40 18.84
N LYS A 386 -10.50 -14.78 19.94
CA LYS A 386 -11.12 -14.75 21.27
C LYS A 386 -10.74 -13.45 21.98
N SER A 387 -11.50 -13.10 22.99
CA SER A 387 -11.21 -11.92 23.81
C SER A 387 -9.83 -11.95 24.48
N SER A 388 -9.33 -13.15 24.80
CA SER A 388 -7.97 -13.35 25.33
C SER A 388 -6.86 -13.04 24.33
N ASP A 389 -7.17 -12.90 23.05
CA ASP A 389 -6.19 -12.69 22.00
C ASP A 389 -5.91 -11.20 21.72
N ILE A 390 -6.78 -10.30 22.27
CA ILE A 390 -6.79 -8.86 21.93
C ILE A 390 -5.46 -8.15 22.25
N ASP A 391 -4.79 -8.54 23.33
CA ASP A 391 -3.53 -7.94 23.77
C ASP A 391 -2.30 -8.74 23.34
N GLY A 392 -2.50 -9.79 22.52
CA GLY A 392 -1.44 -10.68 22.07
C GLY A 392 -0.76 -10.22 20.79
N ASP A 393 0.48 -10.68 20.59
CA ASP A 393 1.28 -10.36 19.39
C ASP A 393 0.56 -10.71 18.08
N LYS A 394 -0.17 -11.81 18.06
CA LYS A 394 -0.94 -12.24 16.89
C LYS A 394 -2.06 -11.26 16.54
N TRP A 395 -2.74 -10.67 17.54
CA TRP A 395 -3.75 -9.65 17.33
C TRP A 395 -3.13 -8.42 16.65
N THR A 396 -2.01 -7.94 17.19
CA THR A 396 -1.29 -6.80 16.64
C THR A 396 -0.85 -7.09 15.20
N GLN A 397 -0.22 -8.22 14.94
CA GLN A 397 0.21 -8.61 13.60
C GLN A 397 -0.93 -8.67 12.58
N VAL A 398 -2.07 -9.29 12.95
CA VAL A 398 -3.23 -9.40 12.04
C VAL A 398 -3.93 -8.06 11.87
N SER A 399 -4.03 -7.24 12.92
CA SER A 399 -4.59 -5.89 12.84
C SER A 399 -3.77 -5.00 11.93
N ASP A 400 -2.45 -5.00 12.08
CA ASP A 400 -1.53 -4.24 11.23
C ASP A 400 -1.62 -4.73 9.78
N HIS A 401 -1.67 -6.06 9.58
CA HIS A 401 -1.82 -6.62 8.24
C HIS A 401 -3.13 -6.16 7.58
N VAL A 402 -4.26 -6.20 8.28
CA VAL A 402 -5.55 -5.76 7.75
C VAL A 402 -5.52 -4.25 7.45
N ASN A 403 -4.95 -3.45 8.35
CA ASN A 403 -4.82 -2.01 8.19
C ASN A 403 -3.97 -1.60 6.97
N ASP A 404 -2.89 -2.33 6.72
CA ASP A 404 -1.95 -2.04 5.64
C ASP A 404 -2.44 -2.50 4.26
N ASN A 405 -3.41 -3.44 4.20
CA ASN A 405 -3.80 -4.09 2.95
C ASN A 405 -5.27 -3.92 2.55
N PHE A 406 -6.16 -3.51 3.46
CA PHE A 406 -7.59 -3.41 3.18
C PHE A 406 -8.11 -2.03 3.56
N PHE A 407 -8.65 -1.30 2.58
CA PHE A 407 -9.09 0.08 2.72
C PHE A 407 -10.60 0.17 2.54
N PHE A 408 -11.26 0.97 3.37
CA PHE A 408 -12.71 1.13 3.35
C PHE A 408 -13.07 2.53 2.87
N ILE A 409 -13.71 2.62 1.71
CA ILE A 409 -14.29 3.87 1.21
C ILE A 409 -15.63 4.03 1.92
N ASP A 410 -15.66 4.90 2.94
CA ASP A 410 -16.86 5.22 3.70
C ASP A 410 -17.29 6.65 3.38
N MET A 411 -18.50 6.81 2.89
CA MET A 411 -19.05 8.08 2.39
C MET A 411 -20.52 8.21 2.76
N ASP A 412 -20.98 9.41 3.06
CA ASP A 412 -22.41 9.69 3.34
C ASP A 412 -23.31 9.35 2.14
N LYS A 413 -22.82 9.59 0.92
CA LYS A 413 -23.52 9.26 -0.33
C LYS A 413 -22.58 8.55 -1.28
N TYR A 414 -22.92 7.34 -1.64
CA TYR A 414 -22.18 6.56 -2.61
C TYR A 414 -22.58 6.92 -4.04
N ASN A 415 -21.70 7.64 -4.70
CA ASN A 415 -21.78 7.94 -6.13
C ASN A 415 -20.64 7.24 -6.85
N LEU A 416 -20.92 6.62 -8.03
CA LEU A 416 -19.93 5.84 -8.76
C LEU A 416 -18.67 6.65 -9.09
N ASP A 417 -18.83 7.85 -9.65
CA ASP A 417 -17.67 8.68 -10.05
C ASP A 417 -16.81 9.07 -8.84
N SER A 418 -17.44 9.29 -7.68
CA SER A 418 -16.74 9.56 -6.43
C SER A 418 -16.01 8.31 -5.89
N VAL A 419 -16.63 7.12 -6.01
CA VAL A 419 -16.00 5.85 -5.64
C VAL A 419 -14.79 5.57 -6.54
N LEU A 420 -14.94 5.71 -7.86
CA LEU A 420 -13.85 5.48 -8.81
C LEU A 420 -12.71 6.48 -8.62
N ARG A 421 -13.02 7.77 -8.36
CA ARG A 421 -12.01 8.79 -8.04
C ARG A 421 -11.23 8.43 -6.76
N LYS A 422 -11.93 8.00 -5.68
CA LYS A 422 -11.29 7.52 -4.45
C LYS A 422 -10.47 6.24 -4.70
N GLY A 423 -10.97 5.35 -5.56
CA GLY A 423 -10.24 4.17 -6.03
C GLY A 423 -8.92 4.57 -6.71
N ALA A 424 -8.95 5.51 -7.66
CA ALA A 424 -7.76 6.02 -8.35
C ALA A 424 -6.76 6.68 -7.37
N GLU A 425 -7.26 7.45 -6.40
CA GLU A 425 -6.42 8.02 -5.34
C GLU A 425 -5.74 6.92 -4.51
N LEU A 426 -6.47 5.83 -4.19
CA LEU A 426 -5.91 4.69 -3.46
C LEU A 426 -4.97 3.85 -4.34
N VAL A 427 -5.17 3.77 -5.65
CA VAL A 427 -4.17 3.22 -6.58
C VAL A 427 -2.88 4.02 -6.47
N LYS A 428 -2.94 5.34 -6.62
CA LYS A 428 -1.77 6.23 -6.56
C LYS A 428 -1.06 6.16 -5.20
N ARG A 429 -1.81 6.33 -4.09
CA ARG A 429 -1.24 6.50 -2.74
C ARG A 429 -0.94 5.20 -2.01
N LYS A 430 -1.67 4.13 -2.29
CA LYS A 430 -1.60 2.85 -1.54
C LYS A 430 -1.30 1.63 -2.41
N GLY A 431 -1.33 1.79 -3.72
CA GLY A 431 -1.05 0.72 -4.65
C GLY A 431 -2.11 -0.38 -4.68
N ILE A 432 -3.38 -0.08 -4.42
CA ILE A 432 -4.43 -1.11 -4.49
C ILE A 432 -4.49 -1.77 -5.87
N LYS A 433 -4.74 -3.08 -5.89
CA LYS A 433 -4.93 -3.88 -7.12
C LYS A 433 -6.38 -4.30 -7.33
N CYS A 434 -7.21 -4.23 -6.28
CA CYS A 434 -8.63 -4.55 -6.33
C CYS A 434 -9.46 -3.39 -5.78
N LEU A 435 -10.56 -3.09 -6.47
CA LEU A 435 -11.65 -2.24 -5.96
C LEU A 435 -12.92 -3.07 -5.95
N VAL A 436 -13.51 -3.29 -4.78
CA VAL A 436 -14.77 -4.01 -4.60
C VAL A 436 -15.90 -3.01 -4.42
N ILE A 437 -16.97 -3.16 -5.19
CA ILE A 437 -18.22 -2.40 -5.07
C ILE A 437 -19.33 -3.39 -4.69
N ASP A 438 -19.84 -3.32 -3.46
CA ASP A 438 -20.78 -4.29 -2.91
C ASP A 438 -21.84 -3.63 -2.02
N PRO A 439 -23.12 -3.62 -2.44
CA PRO A 439 -23.60 -4.03 -3.75
C PRO A 439 -23.65 -2.87 -4.76
N PHE A 440 -23.57 -3.18 -6.05
CA PHE A 440 -23.57 -2.18 -7.11
C PHE A 440 -24.82 -1.28 -7.12
N ASN A 441 -25.99 -1.80 -6.76
CA ASN A 441 -27.26 -1.07 -6.75
C ASN A 441 -27.38 0.03 -5.67
N LYS A 442 -26.46 0.04 -4.70
CA LYS A 442 -26.37 1.09 -3.66
C LYS A 442 -25.40 2.21 -4.05
N VAL A 443 -24.55 1.97 -5.04
CA VAL A 443 -23.62 2.96 -5.58
C VAL A 443 -24.19 3.48 -6.89
N ARG A 444 -24.77 4.68 -6.90
CA ARG A 444 -25.49 5.24 -8.05
C ARG A 444 -24.63 6.22 -8.85
N MET A 445 -24.94 6.41 -10.14
CA MET A 445 -24.44 7.55 -10.90
C MET A 445 -25.26 8.82 -10.57
N ALA A 446 -24.62 9.99 -10.70
CA ALA A 446 -25.23 11.28 -10.30
C ALA A 446 -26.50 11.65 -11.11
N ASP A 447 -26.52 11.33 -12.40
CA ASP A 447 -27.56 11.73 -13.36
C ASP A 447 -28.26 10.52 -13.96
N SER A 448 -29.07 9.83 -13.17
CA SER A 448 -29.84 8.67 -13.66
C SER A 448 -31.30 9.00 -13.93
N SER A 449 -31.59 9.68 -15.04
CA SER A 449 -32.93 9.81 -15.58
C SER A 449 -32.97 9.15 -16.96
N GLY A 450 -33.35 7.86 -17.02
CA GLY A 450 -33.37 7.16 -18.30
C GLY A 450 -33.73 5.68 -18.17
N ASP A 451 -33.66 4.97 -19.29
CA ASP A 451 -33.82 3.51 -19.35
C ASP A 451 -32.79 2.81 -18.46
N VAL A 452 -33.27 1.87 -17.63
CA VAL A 452 -32.43 1.09 -16.70
C VAL A 452 -31.34 0.33 -17.44
N ASN A 453 -31.58 -0.11 -18.66
CA ASN A 453 -30.59 -0.82 -19.47
C ASN A 453 -29.45 0.10 -19.90
N VAL A 454 -29.78 1.31 -20.37
CA VAL A 454 -28.76 2.33 -20.74
C VAL A 454 -27.96 2.71 -19.53
N TYR A 455 -28.60 2.97 -18.40
CA TYR A 455 -27.94 3.24 -17.14
C TYR A 455 -26.95 2.13 -16.73
N THR A 456 -27.38 0.87 -16.82
CA THR A 456 -26.55 -0.27 -16.44
C THR A 456 -25.34 -0.41 -17.35
N LEU A 457 -25.51 -0.21 -18.66
CA LEU A 457 -24.41 -0.26 -19.63
C LEU A 457 -23.37 0.84 -19.37
N GLU A 458 -23.81 2.08 -19.14
CA GLU A 458 -22.91 3.19 -18.81
C GLU A 458 -22.17 2.95 -17.50
N TYR A 459 -22.86 2.43 -16.48
CA TYR A 459 -22.29 2.08 -15.18
C TYR A 459 -21.17 1.05 -15.33
N LEU A 460 -21.46 -0.05 -16.03
CA LEU A 460 -20.48 -1.14 -16.25
C LEU A 460 -19.31 -0.67 -17.12
N SER A 461 -19.58 0.14 -18.14
CA SER A 461 -18.52 0.72 -19.00
C SER A 461 -17.55 1.60 -18.22
N LYS A 462 -18.04 2.44 -17.30
CA LYS A 462 -17.17 3.26 -16.44
C LYS A 462 -16.25 2.40 -15.56
N ILE A 463 -16.79 1.30 -15.00
CA ILE A 463 -15.98 0.38 -14.17
C ILE A 463 -14.96 -0.35 -15.04
N GLU A 464 -15.34 -0.82 -16.22
CA GLU A 464 -14.42 -1.49 -17.14
C GLU A 464 -13.26 -0.58 -17.55
N VAL A 465 -13.55 0.68 -17.90
CA VAL A 465 -12.54 1.69 -18.21
C VAL A 465 -11.61 1.92 -17.01
N PHE A 466 -12.17 2.01 -15.80
CA PHE A 466 -11.37 2.15 -14.59
C PHE A 466 -10.46 0.93 -14.34
N ALA A 467 -10.96 -0.28 -14.59
CA ALA A 467 -10.17 -1.50 -14.39
C ALA A 467 -9.00 -1.64 -15.39
N LYS A 468 -9.13 -1.06 -16.59
CA LYS A 468 -8.09 -1.08 -17.64
C LYS A 468 -7.01 -0.02 -17.45
N LYS A 469 -7.28 1.01 -16.65
CA LYS A 469 -6.33 2.06 -16.26
C LYS A 469 -5.51 1.68 -15.05
#